data_9af66afca93d3e5d4a5e5dba608326f6
#
_entry.id   9af66afca93d3e5d4a5e5dba608326f6
#
_cell.length_a   1.000
_cell.length_b   1.000
_cell.length_c   1.000
_cell.angle_alpha   90.00
_cell.angle_beta   90.00
_cell.angle_gamma   90.00
#
_symmetry.space_group_name_H-M   'P 1'
#
loop_
_entity.id
_entity.type
_entity.pdbx_description
1 polymer ?
#
loop_
_entity_poly.entity_id
_entity_poly.type
_entity_poly.pdbx_seq_one_letter_code
_entity_poly.pdbx_strand_id
1 'polypeptide(L)'
;NVTVIGAGRTDSGVHALGQVAHFDLKKKIKEKKILPAINQNIGNKPITILKVNRVNKKFHARHDAKRRTYQYFIVNRQSPLALQKNKAWHIRKKLDLLSMKKGAKLLLGTHDFSTFRSSSCGAKTPIKTMEKILVKKSKDKITLQFTSRSFLQQQVRSMVGCLKYLAEKKWNIKKFENVLKSKKRKNCAPP
;
A
#
# COMPACT_ATOMS: atom_id res chain seq x y z
N ASN A 1 -10.45 9.29 27.45
CA ASN A 1 -10.25 8.72 26.12
C ASN A 1 -9.58 9.75 25.22
N VAL A 2 -8.62 9.29 24.41
CA VAL A 2 -7.89 10.09 23.42
C VAL A 2 -8.18 9.53 22.04
N THR A 3 -8.62 10.40 21.12
CA THR A 3 -8.84 10.02 19.71
C THR A 3 -7.51 10.04 18.96
N VAL A 4 -7.13 8.91 18.36
CA VAL A 4 -5.91 8.79 17.56
C VAL A 4 -6.28 8.79 16.08
N ILE A 5 -5.67 9.69 15.30
CA ILE A 5 -5.90 9.85 13.87
C ILE A 5 -4.63 9.47 13.10
N GLY A 6 -4.68 8.39 12.35
CA GLY A 6 -3.58 7.92 11.51
C GLY A 6 -3.53 8.57 10.14
N ALA A 7 -2.33 8.68 9.56
CA ALA A 7 -2.11 9.20 8.21
C ALA A 7 -2.79 8.37 7.12
N GLY A 8 -2.98 7.07 7.33
CA GLY A 8 -3.70 6.19 6.43
C GLY A 8 -4.29 5.00 7.17
N ARG A 9 -5.40 4.47 6.68
CA ARG A 9 -5.90 3.16 7.10
C ARG A 9 -5.17 2.10 6.30
N THR A 10 -4.87 0.98 6.93
CA THR A 10 -4.31 -0.22 6.30
C THR A 10 -5.31 -1.36 6.45
N ASP A 11 -5.41 -2.21 5.42
CA ASP A 11 -6.23 -3.41 5.49
C ASP A 11 -5.60 -4.43 6.46
N SER A 12 -6.39 -5.42 6.90
CA SER A 12 -5.89 -6.51 7.73
C SER A 12 -4.71 -7.23 7.07
N GLY A 13 -3.68 -7.55 7.84
CA GLY A 13 -2.46 -8.18 7.35
C GLY A 13 -1.46 -7.26 6.66
N VAL A 14 -1.74 -5.96 6.53
CA VAL A 14 -0.80 -4.97 6.01
C VAL A 14 0.11 -4.48 7.13
N HIS A 15 1.40 -4.56 6.92
CA HIS A 15 2.42 -4.07 7.84
C HIS A 15 2.84 -2.64 7.47
N ALA A 16 3.28 -1.86 8.45
CA ALA A 16 3.83 -0.52 8.23
C ALA A 16 5.25 -0.45 8.79
N LEU A 17 6.20 -0.07 7.93
CA LEU A 17 7.58 0.26 8.36
C LEU A 17 7.63 1.63 9.04
N GLY A 18 6.68 2.51 8.70
CA GLY A 18 6.49 3.81 9.31
C GLY A 18 5.06 4.29 9.09
N GLN A 19 4.35 4.58 10.17
CA GLN A 19 3.03 5.18 10.18
C GLN A 19 3.07 6.41 11.05
N VAL A 20 2.42 7.47 10.62
CA VAL A 20 2.28 8.70 11.41
C VAL A 20 0.85 8.78 11.92
N ALA A 21 0.71 9.12 13.20
CA ALA A 21 -0.57 9.41 13.81
C ALA A 21 -0.45 10.67 14.67
N HIS A 22 -1.55 11.35 14.89
CA HIS A 22 -1.61 12.44 15.87
C HIS A 22 -2.77 12.24 16.85
N PHE A 23 -2.64 12.84 18.00
CA PHE A 23 -3.66 12.91 19.03
C PHE A 23 -3.45 14.17 19.88
N ASP A 24 -4.51 14.63 20.51
CA ASP A 24 -4.48 15.77 21.41
C ASP A 24 -4.50 15.33 22.87
N LEU A 25 -3.67 15.96 23.68
CA LEU A 25 -3.64 15.76 25.13
C LEU A 25 -4.18 16.98 25.85
N LYS A 26 -5.11 16.78 26.78
CA LYS A 26 -5.61 17.84 27.66
C LYS A 26 -4.56 18.32 28.66
N LYS A 27 -3.67 17.42 29.12
CA LYS A 27 -2.59 17.72 30.08
C LYS A 27 -1.27 17.96 29.36
N LYS A 28 -0.48 18.94 29.81
CA LYS A 28 0.89 19.16 29.34
C LYS A 28 1.79 18.06 29.94
N ILE A 29 2.25 17.14 29.08
CA ILE A 29 3.19 16.08 29.44
C ILE A 29 4.46 16.31 28.61
N LYS A 30 5.64 16.11 29.23
CA LYS A 30 6.93 16.21 28.55
C LYS A 30 7.03 15.06 27.53
N GLU A 31 7.40 15.32 26.29
CA GLU A 31 7.45 14.34 25.17
C GLU A 31 8.29 13.11 25.51
N LYS A 32 9.42 13.33 26.21
CA LYS A 32 10.30 12.25 26.67
C LYS A 32 9.62 11.22 27.61
N LYS A 33 8.50 11.60 28.27
CA LYS A 33 7.71 10.69 29.10
C LYS A 33 6.61 9.97 28.30
N ILE A 34 6.15 10.54 27.19
CA ILE A 34 5.05 10.00 26.38
C ILE A 34 5.49 8.74 25.64
N LEU A 35 6.66 8.76 24.99
CA LEU A 35 7.17 7.63 24.21
C LEU A 35 7.26 6.33 25.03
N PRO A 36 7.97 6.28 26.18
CA PRO A 36 8.06 5.07 26.98
C PRO A 36 6.70 4.66 27.56
N ALA A 37 5.88 5.62 28.00
CA ALA A 37 4.56 5.31 28.55
C ALA A 37 3.64 4.64 27.52
N ILE A 38 3.63 5.11 26.28
CA ILE A 38 2.82 4.46 25.21
C ILE A 38 3.35 3.06 24.94
N ASN A 39 4.67 2.88 24.74
CA ASN A 39 5.24 1.57 24.44
C ASN A 39 5.04 0.57 25.57
N GLN A 40 5.14 1.00 26.83
CA GLN A 40 4.85 0.16 27.99
C GLN A 40 3.38 -0.32 27.99
N ASN A 41 2.44 0.58 27.68
CA ASN A 41 1.01 0.24 27.63
C ASN A 41 0.63 -0.60 26.39
N ILE A 42 1.37 -0.50 25.29
CA ILE A 42 1.19 -1.37 24.11
C ILE A 42 1.58 -2.81 24.44
N GLY A 43 2.60 -3.00 25.29
CA GLY A 43 3.05 -4.32 25.73
C GLY A 43 3.50 -5.19 24.55
N ASN A 44 3.03 -6.44 24.51
CA ASN A 44 3.42 -7.43 23.49
C ASN A 44 2.67 -7.32 22.16
N LYS A 45 1.88 -6.25 21.94
CA LYS A 45 1.23 -6.04 20.63
C LYS A 45 2.29 -5.71 19.56
N PRO A 46 2.11 -6.13 18.29
CA PRO A 46 3.09 -5.92 17.22
C PRO A 46 3.10 -4.48 16.72
N ILE A 47 3.23 -3.52 17.62
CA ILE A 47 3.27 -2.08 17.39
C ILE A 47 4.36 -1.49 18.26
N THR A 48 5.19 -0.63 17.68
CA THR A 48 6.22 0.13 18.42
C THR A 48 6.19 1.58 18.02
N ILE A 49 6.14 2.48 19.00
CA ILE A 49 6.29 3.91 18.76
C ILE A 49 7.78 4.23 18.75
N LEU A 50 8.26 4.75 17.63
CA LEU A 50 9.68 5.07 17.43
C LEU A 50 10.00 6.52 17.82
N LYS A 51 9.03 7.42 17.65
CA LYS A 51 9.24 8.85 17.91
C LYS A 51 7.93 9.54 18.28
N VAL A 52 8.03 10.50 19.18
CA VAL A 52 6.95 11.43 19.55
C VAL A 52 7.48 12.85 19.40
N ASN A 53 6.73 13.70 18.72
CA ASN A 53 7.04 15.13 18.58
C ASN A 53 5.78 15.96 18.88
N ARG A 54 5.98 17.11 19.49
CA ARG A 54 4.94 18.13 19.52
C ARG A 54 4.82 18.79 18.16
N VAL A 55 3.61 19.03 17.74
CA VAL A 55 3.28 19.68 16.47
C VAL A 55 2.31 20.82 16.66
N ASN A 56 2.13 21.66 15.66
CA ASN A 56 1.15 22.73 15.66
C ASN A 56 -0.27 22.15 15.79
N LYS A 57 -1.18 22.88 16.46
CA LYS A 57 -2.60 22.50 16.61
C LYS A 57 -3.33 22.29 15.28
N LYS A 58 -2.87 22.91 14.19
CA LYS A 58 -3.42 22.73 12.83
C LYS A 58 -2.95 21.46 12.13
N PHE A 59 -1.94 20.75 12.70
CA PHE A 59 -1.39 19.55 12.08
C PHE A 59 -2.42 18.43 12.04
N HIS A 60 -2.58 17.82 10.85
CA HIS A 60 -3.48 16.70 10.67
C HIS A 60 -2.77 15.56 9.91
N ALA A 61 -2.43 14.47 10.61
CA ALA A 61 -1.62 13.37 10.06
C ALA A 61 -2.12 12.83 8.70
N ARG A 62 -3.44 12.78 8.48
CA ARG A 62 -4.02 12.29 7.23
C ARG A 62 -3.98 13.33 6.10
N HIS A 63 -4.31 14.60 6.39
CA HIS A 63 -4.46 15.64 5.38
C HIS A 63 -3.12 16.24 4.97
N ASP A 64 -2.18 16.36 5.92
CA ASP A 64 -0.85 16.90 5.68
C ASP A 64 0.14 15.87 5.12
N ALA A 65 -0.26 14.60 5.03
CA ALA A 65 0.57 13.56 4.42
C ALA A 65 0.79 13.88 2.94
N LYS A 66 2.03 14.20 2.59
CA LYS A 66 2.44 14.56 1.22
C LYS A 66 2.52 13.34 0.30
N ARG A 67 3.02 12.22 0.81
CA ARG A 67 3.23 10.98 0.06
C ARG A 67 2.98 9.76 0.93
N ARG A 68 2.53 8.70 0.29
CA ARG A 68 2.45 7.34 0.85
C ARG A 68 3.14 6.39 -0.10
N THR A 69 3.93 5.49 0.43
CA THR A 69 4.62 4.46 -0.35
C THR A 69 4.21 3.09 0.16
N TYR A 70 3.72 2.26 -0.75
CA TYR A 70 3.41 0.86 -0.48
C TYR A 70 4.39 -0.04 -1.19
N GLN A 71 4.83 -1.09 -0.50
CA GLN A 71 5.60 -2.17 -1.09
C GLN A 71 4.76 -3.44 -1.05
N TYR A 72 4.71 -4.13 -2.17
CA TYR A 72 4.08 -5.44 -2.29
C TYR A 72 5.14 -6.47 -2.66
N PHE A 73 5.18 -7.56 -1.91
CA PHE A 73 6.19 -8.60 -2.09
C PHE A 73 5.58 -9.84 -2.72
N ILE A 74 6.22 -10.33 -3.77
CA ILE A 74 5.93 -11.62 -4.39
C ILE A 74 7.18 -12.48 -4.27
N VAL A 75 7.03 -13.74 -3.86
CA VAL A 75 8.08 -14.74 -3.95
C VAL A 75 7.70 -15.69 -5.08
N ASN A 76 8.52 -15.67 -6.12
CA ASN A 76 8.28 -16.41 -7.37
C ASN A 76 9.23 -17.60 -7.48
N ARG A 77 8.82 -18.73 -6.92
CA ARG A 77 9.53 -20.02 -6.94
C ARG A 77 8.55 -21.17 -6.73
N GLN A 78 9.01 -22.41 -7.01
CA GLN A 78 8.21 -23.62 -6.79
C GLN A 78 7.99 -23.93 -5.31
N SER A 79 9.08 -23.92 -4.52
CA SER A 79 9.03 -24.26 -3.09
C SER A 79 8.19 -23.25 -2.28
N PRO A 80 7.38 -23.71 -1.32
CA PRO A 80 6.50 -22.88 -0.51
C PRO A 80 7.26 -21.88 0.36
N LEU A 81 6.52 -20.92 0.94
CA LEU A 81 7.07 -19.93 1.87
C LEU A 81 7.22 -20.53 3.27
N ALA A 82 8.33 -20.20 3.92
CA ALA A 82 8.55 -20.42 5.35
C ALA A 82 8.62 -19.06 6.08
N LEU A 83 9.77 -18.41 6.07
CA LEU A 83 10.01 -17.15 6.79
C LEU A 83 9.17 -15.95 6.31
N GLN A 84 8.76 -15.96 5.03
CA GLN A 84 7.91 -14.91 4.45
C GLN A 84 6.41 -15.24 4.47
N LYS A 85 5.99 -16.29 5.17
CA LYS A 85 4.57 -16.63 5.33
C LYS A 85 3.81 -15.42 5.88
N ASN A 86 2.69 -15.08 5.27
CA ASN A 86 1.87 -13.89 5.57
C ASN A 86 2.53 -12.53 5.28
N LYS A 87 3.76 -12.50 4.72
CA LYS A 87 4.46 -11.25 4.38
C LYS A 87 4.68 -11.06 2.89
N ALA A 88 4.51 -12.13 2.10
CA ALA A 88 4.66 -12.10 0.65
C ALA A 88 3.64 -13.02 -0.03
N TRP A 89 3.29 -12.69 -1.26
CA TRP A 89 2.45 -13.55 -2.09
C TRP A 89 3.31 -14.61 -2.77
N HIS A 90 3.01 -15.88 -2.52
CA HIS A 90 3.68 -16.99 -3.17
C HIS A 90 3.07 -17.27 -4.55
N ILE A 91 3.89 -17.24 -5.59
CA ILE A 91 3.47 -17.55 -6.96
C ILE A 91 4.46 -18.57 -7.54
N ARG A 92 3.98 -19.78 -7.82
CA ARG A 92 4.80 -20.85 -8.37
C ARG A 92 5.10 -20.66 -9.86
N LYS A 93 4.09 -20.23 -10.65
CA LYS A 93 4.25 -20.00 -12.08
C LYS A 93 5.27 -18.91 -12.33
N LYS A 94 6.24 -19.16 -13.26
CA LYS A 94 7.25 -18.15 -13.66
C LYS A 94 6.58 -16.88 -14.15
N LEU A 95 7.00 -15.75 -13.63
CA LEU A 95 6.49 -14.43 -13.99
C LEU A 95 7.44 -13.72 -14.96
N ASP A 96 6.88 -13.18 -16.04
CA ASP A 96 7.59 -12.32 -16.98
C ASP A 96 7.73 -10.91 -16.40
N LEU A 97 8.92 -10.62 -15.87
CA LEU A 97 9.22 -9.34 -15.25
C LEU A 97 9.16 -8.17 -16.25
N LEU A 98 9.50 -8.42 -17.53
CA LEU A 98 9.48 -7.38 -18.56
C LEU A 98 8.05 -6.92 -18.83
N SER A 99 7.12 -7.85 -19.01
CA SER A 99 5.70 -7.55 -19.16
C SER A 99 5.13 -6.83 -17.94
N MET A 100 5.51 -7.27 -16.71
CA MET A 100 5.11 -6.60 -15.48
C MET A 100 5.60 -5.15 -15.41
N LYS A 101 6.85 -4.88 -15.81
CA LYS A 101 7.41 -3.52 -15.89
C LYS A 101 6.70 -2.68 -16.94
N LYS A 102 6.38 -3.24 -18.12
CA LYS A 102 5.59 -2.54 -19.16
C LYS A 102 4.21 -2.13 -18.64
N GLY A 103 3.50 -3.06 -17.99
CA GLY A 103 2.19 -2.75 -17.38
C GLY A 103 2.28 -1.71 -16.26
N ALA A 104 3.32 -1.77 -15.42
CA ALA A 104 3.55 -0.78 -14.37
C ALA A 104 3.74 0.64 -14.91
N LYS A 105 4.42 0.80 -16.07
CA LYS A 105 4.57 2.10 -16.73
C LYS A 105 3.24 2.71 -17.16
N LEU A 106 2.26 1.91 -17.60
CA LEU A 106 0.93 2.39 -17.98
C LEU A 106 0.10 2.92 -16.79
N LEU A 107 0.45 2.55 -15.58
CA LEU A 107 -0.22 3.04 -14.36
C LEU A 107 0.37 4.35 -13.83
N LEU A 108 1.52 4.81 -14.37
CA LEU A 108 2.13 6.07 -13.97
C LEU A 108 1.31 7.26 -14.45
N GLY A 109 1.36 8.36 -13.70
CA GLY A 109 0.61 9.58 -14.00
C GLY A 109 -0.78 9.60 -13.37
N THR A 110 -1.62 10.48 -13.89
CA THR A 110 -2.98 10.74 -13.37
C THR A 110 -3.99 9.95 -14.17
N HIS A 111 -4.72 9.05 -13.49
CA HIS A 111 -5.73 8.20 -14.09
C HIS A 111 -6.97 8.09 -13.19
N ASP A 112 -8.08 7.70 -13.79
CA ASP A 112 -9.23 7.19 -13.07
C ASP A 112 -8.99 5.72 -12.68
N PHE A 113 -8.77 5.48 -11.38
CA PHE A 113 -8.50 4.15 -10.84
C PHE A 113 -9.77 3.42 -10.35
N SER A 114 -10.94 3.74 -10.87
CA SER A 114 -12.20 3.06 -10.51
C SER A 114 -12.13 1.55 -10.68
N THR A 115 -11.44 1.06 -11.71
CA THR A 115 -11.22 -0.38 -11.93
C THR A 115 -10.53 -1.05 -10.73
N PHE A 116 -9.64 -0.35 -10.03
CA PHE A 116 -8.79 -0.91 -8.98
C PHE A 116 -9.28 -0.61 -7.57
N ARG A 117 -10.41 0.09 -7.39
CA ARG A 117 -10.95 0.42 -6.07
C ARG A 117 -11.89 -0.65 -5.55
N SER A 118 -11.96 -0.84 -4.23
CA SER A 118 -13.00 -1.64 -3.58
C SER A 118 -14.37 -1.01 -3.80
N SER A 119 -15.42 -1.83 -3.89
CA SER A 119 -16.81 -1.37 -3.92
C SER A 119 -17.18 -0.55 -2.67
N SER A 120 -16.61 -0.89 -1.51
CA SER A 120 -16.80 -0.19 -0.23
C SER A 120 -15.92 1.06 -0.06
N CYS A 121 -15.20 1.49 -1.12
CA CYS A 121 -14.29 2.63 -1.04
C CYS A 121 -15.05 3.96 -0.94
N GLY A 122 -14.99 4.64 0.21
CA GLY A 122 -15.60 5.94 0.47
C GLY A 122 -14.82 7.15 -0.07
N ALA A 123 -13.86 6.99 -0.98
CA ALA A 123 -13.13 8.11 -1.56
C ALA A 123 -14.04 8.95 -2.48
N LYS A 124 -14.02 10.28 -2.30
CA LYS A 124 -14.81 11.23 -3.09
C LYS A 124 -14.51 11.17 -4.60
N THR A 125 -13.26 10.95 -4.97
CA THR A 125 -12.83 10.85 -6.37
C THR A 125 -11.94 9.63 -6.61
N PRO A 126 -12.15 8.88 -7.72
CA PRO A 126 -11.29 7.77 -8.11
C PRO A 126 -10.01 8.23 -8.81
N ILE A 127 -9.90 9.52 -9.16
CA ILE A 127 -8.73 10.06 -9.83
C ILE A 127 -7.57 10.14 -8.86
N LYS A 128 -6.45 9.51 -9.21
CA LYS A 128 -5.20 9.50 -8.43
C LYS A 128 -4.01 9.67 -9.35
N THR A 129 -2.91 10.21 -8.80
CA THR A 129 -1.64 10.33 -9.51
C THR A 129 -0.64 9.34 -8.93
N MET A 130 -0.22 8.37 -9.73
CA MET A 130 0.90 7.49 -9.37
C MET A 130 2.22 8.20 -9.72
N GLU A 131 2.92 8.68 -8.71
CA GLU A 131 4.17 9.43 -8.87
C GLU A 131 5.34 8.51 -9.24
N LYS A 132 5.35 7.31 -8.67
CA LYS A 132 6.44 6.34 -8.88
C LYS A 132 5.91 4.92 -8.75
N ILE A 133 6.29 4.07 -9.70
CA ILE A 133 6.09 2.62 -9.60
C ILE A 133 7.40 1.95 -9.97
N LEU A 134 7.93 1.12 -9.06
CA LEU A 134 9.15 0.35 -9.29
C LEU A 134 8.83 -1.14 -9.21
N VAL A 135 9.40 -1.90 -10.13
CA VAL A 135 9.37 -3.36 -10.13
C VAL A 135 10.80 -3.87 -10.14
N LYS A 136 11.24 -4.43 -9.01
CA LYS A 136 12.58 -4.97 -8.83
C LYS A 136 12.49 -6.45 -8.52
N LYS A 137 13.46 -7.24 -9.02
CA LYS A 137 13.62 -8.64 -8.68
C LYS A 137 15.00 -8.86 -8.08
N SER A 138 15.06 -9.58 -6.99
CA SER A 138 16.28 -10.07 -6.35
C SER A 138 16.08 -11.54 -6.01
N LYS A 139 16.84 -12.42 -6.64
CA LYS A 139 16.66 -13.88 -6.54
C LYS A 139 15.22 -14.25 -6.91
N ASP A 140 14.49 -14.87 -5.99
CA ASP A 140 13.09 -15.28 -6.12
C ASP A 140 12.07 -14.21 -5.65
N LYS A 141 12.54 -13.12 -5.03
CA LYS A 141 11.70 -12.03 -4.51
C LYS A 141 11.51 -10.93 -5.55
N ILE A 142 10.24 -10.64 -5.87
CA ILE A 142 9.84 -9.47 -6.67
C ILE A 142 9.22 -8.46 -5.71
N THR A 143 9.72 -7.24 -5.75
CA THR A 143 9.20 -6.09 -4.99
C THR A 143 8.56 -5.10 -5.95
N LEU A 144 7.27 -4.82 -5.73
CA LEU A 144 6.56 -3.75 -6.41
C LEU A 144 6.39 -2.60 -5.42
N GLN A 145 6.86 -1.41 -5.76
CA GLN A 145 6.72 -0.21 -4.94
C GLN A 145 5.85 0.80 -5.66
N PHE A 146 4.87 1.34 -4.96
CA PHE A 146 3.93 2.33 -5.47
C PHE A 146 3.98 3.58 -4.58
N THR A 147 4.17 4.75 -5.17
CA THR A 147 4.20 6.04 -4.46
C THR A 147 3.15 6.97 -5.05
N SER A 148 2.33 7.54 -4.19
CA SER A 148 1.27 8.49 -4.53
C SER A 148 0.95 9.36 -3.31
N ARG A 149 0.35 10.51 -3.51
CA ARG A 149 -0.21 11.32 -2.41
C ARG A 149 -1.30 10.56 -1.65
N SER A 150 -2.13 9.80 -2.34
CA SER A 150 -3.21 9.00 -1.74
C SER A 150 -3.55 7.80 -2.60
N PHE A 151 -4.13 6.78 -1.97
CA PHE A 151 -4.61 5.58 -2.64
C PHE A 151 -6.08 5.34 -2.32
N LEU A 152 -6.78 4.69 -3.24
CA LEU A 152 -8.10 4.13 -3.01
C LEU A 152 -7.98 2.84 -2.17
N GLN A 153 -9.06 2.46 -1.51
CA GLN A 153 -9.11 1.20 -0.78
C GLN A 153 -8.85 0.02 -1.73
N GLN A 154 -7.95 -0.88 -1.35
CA GLN A 154 -7.47 -2.04 -2.11
C GLN A 154 -6.77 -1.73 -3.45
N GLN A 155 -6.53 -0.47 -3.80
CA GLN A 155 -5.97 -0.08 -5.09
C GLN A 155 -4.65 -0.80 -5.40
N VAL A 156 -3.70 -0.80 -4.48
CA VAL A 156 -2.38 -1.44 -4.69
C VAL A 156 -2.52 -2.93 -4.93
N ARG A 157 -3.30 -3.63 -4.11
CA ARG A 157 -3.56 -5.08 -4.26
C ARG A 157 -4.16 -5.40 -5.63
N SER A 158 -5.15 -4.63 -6.06
CA SER A 158 -5.83 -4.78 -7.35
C SER A 158 -4.89 -4.53 -8.52
N MET A 159 -4.05 -3.49 -8.46
CA MET A 159 -3.02 -3.24 -9.48
C MET A 159 -2.03 -4.40 -9.57
N VAL A 160 -1.57 -4.93 -8.42
CA VAL A 160 -0.66 -6.08 -8.39
C VAL A 160 -1.29 -7.33 -8.98
N GLY A 161 -2.57 -7.61 -8.69
CA GLY A 161 -3.31 -8.71 -9.30
C GLY A 161 -3.35 -8.63 -10.83
N CYS A 162 -3.64 -7.44 -11.36
CA CYS A 162 -3.63 -7.22 -12.82
C CYS A 162 -2.23 -7.32 -13.43
N LEU A 163 -1.20 -6.79 -12.76
CA LEU A 163 0.20 -6.93 -13.18
C LEU A 163 0.66 -8.40 -13.17
N LYS A 164 0.17 -9.19 -12.22
CA LYS A 164 0.42 -10.64 -12.16
C LYS A 164 -0.21 -11.34 -13.35
N TYR A 165 -1.46 -11.01 -13.73
CA TYR A 165 -2.11 -11.60 -14.91
C TYR A 165 -1.35 -11.29 -16.21
N LEU A 166 -0.82 -10.07 -16.32
CA LEU A 166 0.04 -9.68 -17.44
C LEU A 166 1.36 -10.46 -17.43
N ALA A 167 2.01 -10.61 -16.27
CA ALA A 167 3.25 -11.36 -16.11
C ALA A 167 3.10 -12.86 -16.31
N GLU A 168 1.92 -13.43 -16.05
CA GLU A 168 1.57 -14.83 -16.36
C GLU A 168 1.17 -15.05 -17.81
N LYS A 169 1.17 -13.98 -18.63
CA LYS A 169 0.70 -13.98 -20.03
C LYS A 169 -0.76 -14.42 -20.21
N LYS A 170 -1.58 -14.28 -19.14
CA LYS A 170 -3.05 -14.42 -19.23
C LYS A 170 -3.67 -13.24 -19.95
N TRP A 171 -3.04 -12.06 -19.84
CA TRP A 171 -3.37 -10.85 -20.56
C TRP A 171 -2.17 -10.39 -21.40
N ASN A 172 -2.45 -9.76 -22.53
CA ASN A 172 -1.48 -8.94 -23.25
C ASN A 172 -1.55 -7.48 -22.77
N ILE A 173 -0.62 -6.66 -23.24
CA ILE A 173 -0.53 -5.24 -22.82
C ILE A 173 -1.78 -4.43 -23.24
N LYS A 174 -2.36 -4.73 -24.40
CA LYS A 174 -3.59 -4.07 -24.91
C LYS A 174 -4.79 -4.39 -23.98
N LYS A 175 -4.93 -5.65 -23.53
CA LYS A 175 -5.98 -6.04 -22.57
C LYS A 175 -5.79 -5.30 -21.25
N PHE A 176 -4.56 -5.22 -20.73
CA PHE A 176 -4.25 -4.51 -19.48
C PHE A 176 -4.63 -3.01 -19.57
N GLU A 177 -4.28 -2.36 -20.68
CA GLU A 177 -4.64 -0.97 -20.95
C GLU A 177 -6.17 -0.77 -21.01
N ASN A 178 -6.88 -1.67 -21.69
CA ASN A 178 -8.34 -1.65 -21.76
C ASN A 178 -8.97 -1.82 -20.36
N VAL A 179 -8.38 -2.65 -19.50
CA VAL A 179 -8.83 -2.83 -18.11
C VAL A 179 -8.69 -1.53 -17.33
N LEU A 180 -7.56 -0.81 -17.44
CA LEU A 180 -7.39 0.51 -16.83
C LEU A 180 -8.43 1.50 -17.33
N LYS A 181 -8.59 1.62 -18.66
CA LYS A 181 -9.53 2.55 -19.33
C LYS A 181 -11.00 2.22 -19.05
N SER A 182 -11.32 0.98 -18.72
CA SER A 182 -12.71 0.51 -18.54
C SER A 182 -13.44 1.14 -17.37
N LYS A 183 -12.72 1.60 -16.34
CA LYS A 183 -13.27 2.16 -15.08
C LYS A 183 -14.27 1.24 -14.35
N LYS A 184 -14.28 -0.03 -14.70
CA LYS A 184 -15.24 -1.03 -14.19
C LYS A 184 -14.52 -2.05 -13.31
N ARG A 185 -14.87 -2.14 -12.02
CA ARG A 185 -14.29 -3.08 -11.05
C ARG A 185 -14.37 -4.54 -11.49
N LYS A 186 -15.45 -4.94 -12.17
CA LYS A 186 -15.64 -6.31 -12.67
C LYS A 186 -14.55 -6.76 -13.66
N ASN A 187 -13.87 -5.83 -14.32
CA ASN A 187 -12.80 -6.11 -15.28
C ASN A 187 -11.43 -6.28 -14.60
N CYS A 188 -11.32 -5.98 -13.30
CA CYS A 188 -10.09 -6.13 -12.55
C CYS A 188 -9.80 -7.60 -12.26
N ALA A 189 -8.54 -8.02 -12.39
CA ALA A 189 -8.12 -9.32 -11.90
C ALA A 189 -8.27 -9.40 -10.37
N PRO A 190 -8.48 -10.62 -9.80
CA PRO A 190 -8.46 -10.82 -8.36
C PRO A 190 -7.16 -10.30 -7.74
N PRO A 191 -7.24 -9.65 -6.56
CA PRO A 191 -6.09 -9.12 -5.84
C PRO A 191 -5.28 -10.20 -5.14
#